data_0e1ae2d640056daf8b4a8aceef9846b2
#
_entry.id   0e1ae2d640056daf8b4a8aceef9846b2
#
_cell.length_a   1.000
_cell.length_b   1.000
_cell.length_c   1.000
_cell.angle_alpha   90.00
_cell.angle_beta   90.00
_cell.angle_gamma   90.00
#
_symmetry.space_group_name_H-M   'P 1'
#
loop_
_entity.id
_entity.type
_entity.pdbx_description
1 polymer ?
#
loop_
_entity_poly.entity_id
_entity_poly.type
_entity_poly.pdbx_seq_one_letter_code
_entity_poly.pdbx_strand_id
1 'polypeptide(L)'
;RLAERFGKPEEAGWQVFYHLYGRNGVMGPMDPTAPTQPHEIGVVVETLCQDGKLGEEICALAARNLFYARLPEVKGTAGAAALMSDEVLTGKPGYEWTLNHVMPVKDAGEMFRTRFVTVDGTARRAA
;
A
#
# COMPACT_ATOMS: atom_id res chain seq x y z
N ARG A 1 5.70 4.93 20.21
CA ARG A 1 4.41 5.66 20.42
C ARG A 1 3.21 4.86 19.91
N LEU A 2 3.22 4.36 18.64
CA LEU A 2 2.10 3.54 18.14
C LEU A 2 1.94 2.28 18.99
N ALA A 3 3.01 1.52 19.18
CA ALA A 3 2.99 0.30 19.98
C ALA A 3 2.65 0.52 21.48
N GLU A 4 3.00 1.66 22.02
CA GLU A 4 2.63 2.04 23.40
C GLU A 4 1.12 2.26 23.56
N ARG A 5 0.47 2.74 22.49
CA ARG A 5 -0.96 3.05 22.52
C ARG A 5 -1.84 1.88 22.05
N PHE A 6 -1.41 1.18 21.02
CA PHE A 6 -2.23 0.18 20.32
C PHE A 6 -1.74 -1.26 20.50
N GLY A 7 -0.71 -1.49 21.30
CA GLY A 7 -0.05 -2.79 21.41
C GLY A 7 0.95 -3.03 20.28
N LYS A 8 1.71 -4.11 20.38
CA LYS A 8 2.67 -4.46 19.33
C LYS A 8 1.97 -4.91 18.06
N PRO A 9 2.49 -4.57 16.88
CA PRO A 9 1.88 -4.94 15.59
C PRO A 9 1.55 -6.42 15.47
N GLU A 10 2.48 -7.27 15.86
CA GLU A 10 2.37 -8.73 15.72
C GLU A 10 1.29 -9.32 16.65
N GLU A 11 1.06 -8.69 17.82
CA GLU A 11 0.09 -9.13 18.82
C GLU A 11 -1.31 -8.54 18.55
N ALA A 12 -1.35 -7.30 18.06
CA ALA A 12 -2.58 -6.53 17.87
C ALA A 12 -3.10 -6.55 16.42
N GLY A 13 -2.42 -7.26 15.50
CA GLY A 13 -2.88 -7.50 14.14
C GLY A 13 -2.97 -6.26 13.26
N TRP A 14 -1.99 -5.36 13.37
CA TRP A 14 -1.91 -4.19 12.52
C TRP A 14 -0.51 -4.00 11.94
N GLN A 15 -0.42 -3.31 10.80
CA GLN A 15 0.83 -2.93 10.14
C GLN A 15 0.72 -1.51 9.61
N VAL A 16 1.83 -0.78 9.60
CA VAL A 16 1.92 0.58 9.04
C VAL A 16 3.06 0.63 8.04
N PHE A 17 2.77 1.17 6.86
CA PHE A 17 3.73 1.37 5.78
C PHE A 17 3.84 2.85 5.46
N TYR A 18 5.07 3.28 5.16
CA TYR A 18 5.36 4.62 4.68
C TYR A 18 5.92 4.54 3.27
N HIS A 19 5.14 4.98 2.30
CA HIS A 19 5.54 5.02 0.90
C HIS A 19 6.14 6.37 0.58
N LEU A 20 7.42 6.39 0.25
CA LEU A 20 8.17 7.61 -0.04
C LEU A 20 8.26 7.84 -1.55
N TYR A 21 7.26 8.49 -2.13
CA TYR A 21 7.27 8.84 -3.56
C TYR A 21 8.34 9.90 -3.84
N GLY A 22 9.13 9.67 -4.87
CA GLY A 22 10.37 10.40 -5.12
C GLY A 22 11.62 9.67 -4.58
N ARG A 23 11.40 8.63 -3.76
CA ARG A 23 12.48 7.77 -3.26
C ARG A 23 11.98 6.35 -3.04
N ASN A 24 12.02 5.53 -4.08
CA ASN A 24 11.64 4.11 -4.09
C ASN A 24 10.24 3.76 -3.52
N GLY A 25 9.33 4.70 -3.45
CA GLY A 25 7.97 4.47 -2.93
C GLY A 25 7.11 3.53 -3.75
N VAL A 26 7.51 3.24 -5.00
CA VAL A 26 6.82 2.32 -5.91
C VAL A 26 7.50 0.95 -5.97
N MET A 27 8.80 0.94 -6.22
CA MET A 27 9.57 -0.29 -6.42
C MET A 27 10.23 -0.82 -5.14
N GLY A 28 10.34 -0.01 -4.10
CA GLY A 28 11.00 -0.38 -2.87
C GLY A 28 12.43 -0.87 -3.08
N PRO A 29 12.81 -2.01 -2.49
CA PRO A 29 14.15 -2.57 -2.63
C PRO A 29 14.50 -3.03 -4.05
N MET A 30 13.52 -3.14 -4.95
CA MET A 30 13.73 -3.54 -6.35
C MET A 30 14.09 -2.37 -7.26
N ASP A 31 14.18 -1.15 -6.74
CA ASP A 31 14.59 -0.01 -7.53
C ASP A 31 16.07 -0.17 -7.95
N PRO A 32 16.37 -0.29 -9.25
CA PRO A 32 17.74 -0.50 -9.74
C PRO A 32 18.58 0.78 -9.73
N THR A 33 17.95 1.93 -9.47
CA THR A 33 18.66 3.21 -9.52
C THR A 33 19.41 3.47 -8.21
N ALA A 34 20.60 4.06 -8.33
CA ALA A 34 21.32 4.53 -7.15
C ALA A 34 20.48 5.59 -6.42
N PRO A 35 20.50 5.61 -5.08
CA PRO A 35 19.76 6.60 -4.32
C PRO A 35 20.20 8.01 -4.72
N THR A 36 19.37 8.67 -5.49
CA THR A 36 19.51 10.10 -5.80
C THR A 36 18.81 10.90 -4.70
N GLN A 37 19.33 12.09 -4.43
CA GLN A 37 18.66 12.99 -3.49
C GLN A 37 17.46 13.61 -4.20
N PRO A 38 16.23 13.26 -3.83
CA PRO A 38 15.04 13.82 -4.48
C PRO A 38 14.90 15.30 -4.11
N HIS A 39 14.35 16.07 -5.03
CA HIS A 39 14.04 17.48 -4.78
C HIS A 39 12.84 17.63 -3.84
N GLU A 40 11.86 16.77 -4.01
CA GLU A 40 10.65 16.71 -3.19
C GLU A 40 10.30 15.24 -2.88
N ILE A 41 9.63 15.02 -1.77
CA ILE A 41 9.16 13.69 -1.38
C ILE A 41 7.67 13.79 -1.03
N GLY A 42 6.86 12.96 -1.70
CA GLY A 42 5.51 12.68 -1.27
C GLY A 42 5.49 11.50 -0.30
N VAL A 43 4.75 11.60 0.79
CA VAL A 43 4.61 10.51 1.76
C VAL A 43 3.16 10.06 1.82
N VAL A 44 2.93 8.77 1.58
CA VAL A 44 1.63 8.13 1.82
C VAL A 44 1.80 7.17 2.99
N VAL A 45 0.93 7.31 3.98
CA VAL A 45 0.87 6.39 5.13
C VAL A 45 -0.26 5.41 4.88
N GLU A 46 0.06 4.13 4.88
CA GLU A 46 -0.89 3.04 4.72
C GLU A 46 -0.92 2.19 5.98
N THR A 47 -2.12 1.79 6.39
CA THR A 47 -2.32 0.90 7.53
C THR A 47 -3.15 -0.29 7.12
N LEU A 48 -2.66 -1.48 7.43
CA LEU A 48 -3.42 -2.72 7.36
C LEU A 48 -3.83 -3.11 8.77
N CYS A 49 -5.13 -3.37 8.98
CA CYS A 49 -5.67 -3.78 10.27
C CYS A 49 -6.93 -4.62 10.04
N GLN A 50 -7.16 -5.63 10.89
CA GLN A 50 -8.38 -6.43 10.83
C GLN A 50 -9.61 -5.63 11.27
N ASP A 51 -9.45 -4.72 12.22
CA ASP A 51 -10.49 -3.77 12.63
C ASP A 51 -10.31 -2.45 11.89
N GLY A 52 -11.30 -2.08 11.07
CA GLY A 52 -11.25 -0.87 10.27
C GLY A 52 -11.17 0.42 11.10
N LYS A 53 -11.88 0.50 12.21
CA LYS A 53 -11.84 1.69 13.09
C LYS A 53 -10.48 1.85 13.76
N LEU A 54 -9.95 0.76 14.27
CA LEU A 54 -8.60 0.74 14.83
C LEU A 54 -7.56 1.12 13.76
N GLY A 55 -7.72 0.61 12.54
CA GLY A 55 -6.87 0.96 11.40
C GLY A 55 -6.88 2.46 11.08
N GLU A 56 -8.05 3.08 11.07
CA GLU A 56 -8.20 4.54 10.85
C GLU A 56 -7.50 5.33 11.96
N GLU A 57 -7.68 4.97 13.23
CA GLU A 57 -7.02 5.63 14.35
C GLU A 57 -5.49 5.50 14.29
N ILE A 58 -4.99 4.31 13.95
CA ILE A 58 -3.55 4.06 13.78
C ILE A 58 -3.00 4.89 12.63
N CYS A 59 -3.68 4.91 11.49
CA CYS A 59 -3.28 5.67 10.31
C CYS A 59 -3.19 7.18 10.61
N ALA A 60 -4.23 7.74 11.21
CA ALA A 60 -4.26 9.14 11.60
C ALA A 60 -3.13 9.50 12.57
N LEU A 61 -2.88 8.65 13.58
CA LEU A 61 -1.80 8.90 14.52
C LEU A 61 -0.42 8.73 13.89
N ALA A 62 -0.25 7.76 12.98
CA ALA A 62 1.00 7.55 12.24
C ALA A 62 1.34 8.76 11.37
N ALA A 63 0.37 9.29 10.63
CA ALA A 63 0.54 10.49 9.80
C ALA A 63 0.89 11.72 10.67
N ARG A 64 0.18 11.94 11.77
CA ARG A 64 0.47 13.05 12.70
C ARG A 64 1.84 12.92 13.34
N ASN A 65 2.25 11.72 13.72
CA ASN A 65 3.58 11.50 14.27
C ASN A 65 4.67 11.84 13.26
N LEU A 66 4.47 11.54 11.98
CA LEU A 66 5.41 11.93 10.94
C LEU A 66 5.59 13.46 10.87
N PHE A 67 4.50 14.19 10.96
CA PHE A 67 4.50 15.65 10.91
C PHE A 67 5.10 16.28 12.18
N TYR A 68 4.75 15.77 13.36
CA TYR A 68 5.17 16.34 14.64
C TYR A 68 6.39 15.66 15.26
N ALA A 69 6.97 14.64 14.61
CA ALA A 69 8.17 14.00 15.12
C ALA A 69 9.35 14.98 15.14
N ARG A 70 9.95 15.13 16.30
CA ARG A 70 11.17 15.94 16.46
C ARG A 70 12.38 15.04 16.34
N LEU A 71 13.28 15.39 15.47
CA LEU A 71 14.61 14.81 15.47
C LEU A 71 15.42 15.49 16.58
N PRO A 72 16.26 14.74 17.31
CA PRO A 72 17.05 15.29 18.43
C PRO A 72 17.90 16.50 18.06
N GLU A 73 18.37 16.53 16.81
CA GLU A 73 19.26 17.57 16.27
C GLU A 73 18.49 18.81 15.79
N VAL A 74 17.17 18.74 15.63
CA VAL A 74 16.36 19.82 15.09
C VAL A 74 15.73 20.63 16.22
N LYS A 75 16.18 21.87 16.37
CA LYS A 75 15.70 22.79 17.40
C LYS A 75 14.37 23.50 17.06
N GLY A 76 13.96 23.47 15.81
CA GLY A 76 12.74 24.13 15.31
C GLY A 76 11.52 23.21 15.30
N THR A 77 10.34 23.81 15.43
CA THR A 77 9.06 23.11 15.25
C THR A 77 8.37 23.50 13.94
N ALA A 78 9.01 24.34 13.14
CA ALA A 78 8.43 24.81 11.88
C ALA A 78 8.23 23.62 10.94
N GLY A 79 6.99 23.44 10.53
CA GLY A 79 6.58 22.34 9.71
C GLY A 79 7.43 22.17 8.48
N ALA A 80 8.16 21.08 8.46
CA ALA A 80 8.91 20.66 7.30
C ALA A 80 8.00 20.15 6.17
N ALA A 81 6.72 19.93 6.46
CA ALA A 81 5.74 19.48 5.48
C ALA A 81 5.00 20.70 4.89
N ALA A 82 5.10 20.88 3.59
CA ALA A 82 4.40 21.97 2.89
C ALA A 82 2.89 21.74 2.85
N LEU A 83 2.44 20.51 2.74
CA LEU A 83 1.04 20.09 2.71
C LEU A 83 0.86 18.82 3.51
N MET A 84 -0.19 18.79 4.32
CA MET A 84 -0.62 17.60 5.03
C MET A 84 -2.14 17.51 4.98
N SER A 85 -2.67 16.35 4.66
CA SER A 85 -4.09 16.04 4.80
C SER A 85 -4.28 15.15 6.04
N ASP A 86 -5.22 15.50 6.89
CA ASP A 86 -5.64 14.69 8.03
C ASP A 86 -6.71 13.67 7.64
N GLU A 87 -7.12 13.66 6.38
CA GLU A 87 -8.14 12.75 5.87
C GLU A 87 -7.58 11.33 5.74
N VAL A 88 -8.27 10.39 6.37
CA VAL A 88 -8.00 8.96 6.21
C VAL A 88 -8.98 8.37 5.22
N LEU A 89 -8.46 7.81 4.13
CA LEU A 89 -9.26 7.16 3.10
C LEU A 89 -9.29 5.65 3.38
N THR A 90 -10.50 5.10 3.50
CA THR A 90 -10.67 3.66 3.63
C THR A 90 -10.42 2.98 2.28
N GLY A 91 -9.38 2.17 2.22
CA GLY A 91 -9.04 1.37 1.06
C GLY A 91 -9.94 0.15 0.89
N LYS A 92 -9.75 -0.54 -0.24
CA LYS A 92 -10.36 -1.87 -0.43
C LYS A 92 -9.70 -2.88 0.48
N PRO A 93 -10.41 -3.97 0.88
CA PRO A 93 -9.80 -5.05 1.65
C PRO A 93 -8.55 -5.58 0.94
N GLY A 94 -7.46 -5.69 1.67
CA GLY A 94 -6.24 -6.36 1.21
C GLY A 94 -6.38 -7.87 1.36
N TYR A 95 -5.82 -8.61 0.43
CA TYR A 95 -5.79 -10.08 0.48
C TYR A 95 -4.36 -10.55 0.34
N GLU A 96 -4.02 -11.56 1.11
CA GLU A 96 -2.74 -12.23 1.02
C GLU A 96 -2.86 -13.54 0.26
N TRP A 97 -1.86 -13.85 -0.56
CA TRP A 97 -1.78 -15.16 -1.21
C TRP A 97 -1.45 -16.22 -0.16
N THR A 98 -2.42 -17.08 0.11
CA THR A 98 -2.23 -18.17 1.09
C THR A 98 -1.65 -19.43 0.48
N LEU A 99 -1.80 -19.62 -0.82
CA LEU A 99 -1.32 -20.79 -1.53
C LEU A 99 -0.82 -20.42 -2.92
N ASN A 100 0.41 -20.77 -3.21
CA ASN A 100 0.99 -20.76 -4.56
C ASN A 100 1.36 -22.20 -4.93
N HIS A 101 0.74 -22.72 -5.97
CA HIS A 101 0.92 -24.10 -6.40
C HIS A 101 1.32 -24.17 -7.86
N VAL A 102 2.38 -24.91 -8.12
CA VAL A 102 2.81 -25.25 -9.48
C VAL A 102 2.40 -26.68 -9.77
N MET A 103 1.54 -26.87 -10.76
CA MET A 103 1.07 -28.18 -11.16
C MET A 103 1.87 -28.66 -12.40
N PRO A 104 2.61 -29.75 -12.30
CA PRO A 104 3.30 -30.31 -13.47
C PRO A 104 2.26 -30.85 -14.46
N VAL A 105 2.31 -30.40 -15.68
CA VAL A 105 1.47 -30.91 -16.78
C VAL A 105 2.35 -31.58 -17.83
N LYS A 106 1.87 -32.67 -18.41
CA LYS A 106 2.60 -33.40 -19.47
C LYS A 106 2.52 -32.66 -20.81
N ASP A 107 1.39 -31.99 -21.04
CA ASP A 107 1.12 -31.20 -22.24
C ASP A 107 0.43 -29.90 -21.83
N ALA A 108 0.83 -28.78 -22.42
CA ALA A 108 0.23 -27.47 -22.16
C ALA A 108 -1.29 -27.45 -22.48
N GLY A 109 -1.77 -28.29 -23.39
CA GLY A 109 -3.19 -28.43 -23.72
C GLY A 109 -4.00 -29.25 -22.72
N GLU A 110 -3.38 -29.98 -21.80
CA GLU A 110 -4.07 -30.89 -20.85
C GLU A 110 -5.02 -30.14 -19.91
N MET A 111 -4.64 -28.93 -19.53
CA MET A 111 -5.37 -28.09 -18.56
C MET A 111 -6.26 -27.05 -19.23
N PHE A 112 -6.13 -26.82 -20.52
CA PHE A 112 -6.80 -25.73 -21.22
C PHE A 112 -7.60 -26.22 -22.41
N ARG A 113 -8.86 -25.80 -22.51
CA ARG A 113 -9.68 -25.97 -23.71
C ARG A 113 -9.81 -24.63 -24.41
N THR A 114 -9.27 -24.53 -25.61
CA THR A 114 -9.41 -23.34 -26.43
C THR A 114 -10.71 -23.40 -27.22
N ARG A 115 -11.54 -22.37 -27.11
CA ARG A 115 -12.73 -22.19 -27.91
C ARG A 115 -12.60 -20.90 -28.72
N PHE A 116 -12.67 -21.02 -30.04
CA PHE A 116 -12.74 -19.85 -30.90
C PHE A 116 -14.22 -19.46 -31.10
N VAL A 117 -14.52 -18.18 -30.87
CA VAL A 117 -15.84 -17.62 -31.15
C VAL A 117 -15.67 -16.52 -32.18
N THR A 118 -16.31 -16.70 -33.33
CA THR A 118 -16.36 -15.65 -34.35
C THR A 118 -17.49 -14.71 -33.96
N VAL A 119 -17.17 -13.45 -33.77
CA VAL A 119 -18.17 -12.39 -33.55
C VAL A 119 -18.33 -11.66 -34.89
N ASP A 120 -19.39 -12.02 -35.62
CA ASP A 120 -19.83 -11.24 -36.78
C ASP A 120 -20.54 -9.99 -36.24
N GLY A 121 -20.14 -8.82 -36.75
CA GLY A 121 -20.57 -7.50 -36.28
C GLY A 121 -22.05 -7.14 -36.43
N THR A 122 -22.94 -8.13 -36.56
CA THR A 122 -24.39 -7.95 -36.55
C THR A 122 -24.95 -7.99 -35.15
N ALA A 123 -24.57 -7.00 -34.31
CA ALA A 123 -25.29 -6.76 -33.07
C ALA A 123 -26.70 -6.27 -33.38
N ARG A 124 -27.70 -7.15 -33.26
CA ARG A 124 -29.09 -6.71 -33.17
C ARG A 124 -29.23 -5.85 -31.92
N ARG A 125 -29.50 -4.56 -32.09
CA ARG A 125 -30.05 -3.74 -31.00
C ARG A 125 -31.34 -4.41 -30.54
N ALA A 126 -31.36 -4.90 -29.33
CA ALA A 126 -32.60 -5.25 -28.65
C ALA A 126 -33.37 -3.95 -28.42
N ALA A 127 -34.60 -3.93 -28.88
CA ALA A 127 -35.57 -2.87 -28.66
C ALA A 127 -36.01 -2.84 -27.20
#